data_625e918830664b6a05a655ddb5c5753a
#
_entry.id   625e918830664b6a05a655ddb5c5753a
#
_cell.length_a   1.000
_cell.length_b   1.000
_cell.length_c   1.000
_cell.angle_alpha   90.00
_cell.angle_beta   90.00
_cell.angle_gamma   90.00
#
_symmetry.space_group_name_H-M   'P 1'
#
loop_
_entity.id
_entity.type
_entity.pdbx_description
1 polymer ?
#
loop_
_entity_poly.entity_id
_entity_poly.type
_entity_poly.pdbx_seq_one_letter_code
_entity_poly.pdbx_strand_id
1 'polypeptide(L)'
;MNPRTARTLGWLLLPCAVAAGLAGWYVTREPASPFDDEQARATDDPALISRGEYVARLGDCVACHSLPDRPPMAGGLEMATPLGTIHATNITPDQETGIGAYSLADFDRAVRHGVAPGGRRLYPAMPYPSYAKLSDDDLRALYAFFMRSVQPARQANTPSDIPWPLNLRWPIALWNGAFAPVSPYVMKDDKNALWNRGAYIVQGPGHCGSCHTPRGLAFNEKAFDESGTPYLAGALLDGWYAPSLRDDPNTGLGRWNEAEVVQFLKTGRNRHAVVFGSMTEAFNNSTQFMTDGDLQAIAHYLKALPGDPSRDGKPWRYQPEPIPVQLERPGVRTYMARCATCHGMDGKGQGEWMPPLAGATSLLAKEAASAINIILNGSQRAVADGRPDAYRMPAMRAQLSDQEIAEVLSYTRSAWGNHGKGVEAAAVAKLRNDTDPASPSPIILQMR
;
A
#
# COMPACT_ATOMS: atom_id res chain seq x y z
N MET A 1 -1.82 6.43 -61.13
CA MET A 1 -0.86 6.51 -60.02
C MET A 1 0.53 6.26 -60.63
N ASN A 2 1.46 7.20 -60.50
CA ASN A 2 2.79 7.12 -61.10
C ASN A 2 3.58 5.94 -60.48
N PRO A 3 4.22 5.03 -61.23
CA PRO A 3 4.92 3.86 -60.67
C PRO A 3 6.03 4.22 -59.67
N ARG A 4 6.55 5.44 -59.70
CA ARG A 4 7.52 5.92 -58.71
C ARG A 4 6.86 6.22 -57.33
N THR A 5 5.63 6.77 -57.33
CA THR A 5 4.86 7.02 -56.09
C THR A 5 4.36 5.71 -55.46
N ALA A 6 4.02 4.71 -56.23
CA ALA A 6 3.65 3.38 -55.71
C ALA A 6 4.84 2.65 -55.05
N ARG A 7 6.05 2.78 -55.61
CA ARG A 7 7.27 2.21 -54.99
C ARG A 7 7.65 2.92 -53.67
N THR A 8 7.61 4.25 -53.62
CA THR A 8 7.92 4.99 -52.38
C THR A 8 6.87 4.75 -51.29
N LEU A 9 5.60 4.62 -51.64
CA LEU A 9 4.54 4.26 -50.66
C LEU A 9 4.74 2.84 -50.09
N GLY A 10 5.15 1.87 -50.96
CA GLY A 10 5.47 0.50 -50.53
C GLY A 10 6.65 0.43 -49.54
N TRP A 11 7.69 1.25 -49.77
CA TRP A 11 8.85 1.33 -48.86
C TRP A 11 8.54 1.95 -47.49
N LEU A 12 7.47 2.76 -47.34
CA LEU A 12 7.00 3.32 -46.08
C LEU A 12 5.98 2.38 -45.40
N LEU A 13 5.15 1.67 -46.17
CA LEU A 13 4.11 0.79 -45.62
C LEU A 13 4.69 -0.50 -45.01
N LEU A 14 5.79 -1.03 -45.60
CA LEU A 14 6.41 -2.26 -45.12
C LEU A 14 6.95 -2.13 -43.67
N PRO A 15 7.77 -1.13 -43.34
CA PRO A 15 8.22 -0.96 -41.95
C PRO A 15 7.08 -0.67 -40.98
N CYS A 16 6.03 0.04 -41.39
CA CYS A 16 4.84 0.26 -40.58
C CYS A 16 4.08 -1.05 -40.32
N ALA A 17 3.93 -1.90 -41.32
CA ALA A 17 3.30 -3.22 -41.19
C ALA A 17 4.13 -4.16 -40.29
N VAL A 18 5.46 -4.15 -40.44
CA VAL A 18 6.37 -4.90 -39.56
C VAL A 18 6.30 -4.39 -38.12
N ALA A 19 6.33 -3.07 -37.93
CA ALA A 19 6.21 -2.47 -36.59
C ALA A 19 4.87 -2.80 -35.94
N ALA A 20 3.77 -2.74 -36.69
CA ALA A 20 2.46 -3.12 -36.22
C ALA A 20 2.36 -4.62 -35.87
N GLY A 21 2.99 -5.48 -36.69
CA GLY A 21 3.09 -6.93 -36.44
C GLY A 21 3.88 -7.24 -35.17
N LEU A 22 5.03 -6.59 -34.99
CA LEU A 22 5.86 -6.72 -33.78
C LEU A 22 5.14 -6.20 -32.54
N ALA A 23 4.47 -5.06 -32.65
CA ALA A 23 3.66 -4.51 -31.56
C ALA A 23 2.49 -5.44 -31.21
N GLY A 24 1.78 -5.97 -32.22
CA GLY A 24 0.72 -6.95 -32.03
C GLY A 24 1.22 -8.22 -31.33
N TRP A 25 2.35 -8.76 -31.80
CA TRP A 25 2.98 -9.91 -31.14
C TRP A 25 3.38 -9.62 -29.70
N TYR A 26 4.03 -8.46 -29.46
CA TYR A 26 4.44 -8.06 -28.10
C TYR A 26 3.25 -7.95 -27.15
N VAL A 27 2.16 -7.36 -27.60
CA VAL A 27 0.96 -7.13 -26.79
C VAL A 27 0.21 -8.43 -26.47
N THR A 28 0.20 -9.38 -27.41
CA THR A 28 -0.55 -10.64 -27.29
C THR A 28 0.27 -11.79 -26.69
N ARG A 29 1.60 -11.69 -26.68
CA ARG A 29 2.44 -12.76 -26.12
C ARG A 29 2.21 -12.92 -24.62
N GLU A 30 2.18 -14.16 -24.16
CA GLU A 30 2.30 -14.49 -22.76
C GLU A 30 3.77 -14.45 -22.33
N PRO A 31 4.09 -13.89 -21.13
CA PRO A 31 5.44 -13.99 -20.59
C PRO A 31 5.83 -15.45 -20.36
N ALA A 32 7.11 -15.78 -20.58
CA ALA A 32 7.63 -17.09 -20.18
C ALA A 32 7.60 -17.22 -18.65
N SER A 33 7.33 -18.42 -18.17
CA SER A 33 7.40 -18.78 -16.76
C SER A 33 8.49 -19.82 -16.54
N PRO A 34 9.23 -19.79 -15.43
CA PRO A 34 10.18 -20.86 -15.10
C PRO A 34 9.47 -22.20 -14.84
N PHE A 35 8.15 -22.21 -14.80
CA PHE A 35 7.31 -23.36 -14.54
C PHE A 35 6.58 -23.89 -15.78
N ASP A 36 6.89 -23.39 -16.99
CA ASP A 36 6.18 -23.79 -18.22
C ASP A 36 6.31 -25.29 -18.53
N ASP A 37 7.43 -25.90 -18.17
CA ASP A 37 7.69 -27.34 -18.40
C ASP A 37 7.30 -28.20 -17.18
N GLU A 38 6.79 -27.60 -16.11
CA GLU A 38 6.41 -28.32 -14.91
C GLU A 38 4.95 -28.75 -14.96
N GLN A 39 4.72 -30.06 -14.95
CA GLN A 39 3.40 -30.64 -14.65
C GLN A 39 3.11 -30.61 -13.15
N ALA A 40 3.43 -29.49 -12.50
CA ALA A 40 3.30 -29.35 -11.06
C ALA A 40 1.82 -29.39 -10.67
N ARG A 41 1.40 -30.47 -10.04
CA ARG A 41 0.21 -30.49 -9.19
C ARG A 41 0.57 -29.83 -7.88
N ALA A 42 -0.34 -29.02 -7.34
CA ALA A 42 -0.17 -28.51 -5.98
C ALA A 42 0.06 -29.68 -5.02
N THR A 43 1.13 -29.63 -4.29
CA THR A 43 1.50 -30.68 -3.32
C THR A 43 0.65 -30.57 -2.04
N ASP A 44 0.44 -31.71 -1.38
CA ASP A 44 -0.19 -31.77 -0.07
C ASP A 44 0.84 -31.69 1.10
N ASP A 45 2.07 -31.26 0.82
CA ASP A 45 3.11 -31.05 1.83
C ASP A 45 2.69 -29.94 2.81
N PRO A 46 2.44 -30.28 4.10
CA PRO A 46 1.98 -29.32 5.11
C PRO A 46 2.97 -28.19 5.35
N ALA A 47 4.29 -28.46 5.23
CA ALA A 47 5.32 -27.44 5.44
C ALA A 47 5.30 -26.40 4.32
N LEU A 48 5.12 -26.86 3.07
CA LEU A 48 5.02 -25.97 1.93
C LEU A 48 3.73 -25.13 1.98
N ILE A 49 2.60 -25.75 2.37
CA ILE A 49 1.31 -25.06 2.53
C ILE A 49 1.41 -23.99 3.63
N SER A 50 2.02 -24.31 4.78
CA SER A 50 2.21 -23.36 5.87
C SER A 50 3.11 -22.18 5.46
N ARG A 51 4.20 -22.46 4.72
CA ARG A 51 5.03 -21.39 4.12
C ARG A 51 4.21 -20.52 3.17
N GLY A 52 3.35 -21.13 2.34
CA GLY A 52 2.47 -20.41 1.42
C GLY A 52 1.47 -19.50 2.14
N GLU A 53 0.87 -19.96 3.23
CA GLU A 53 0.01 -19.12 4.09
C GLU A 53 0.79 -17.92 4.63
N TYR A 54 2.01 -18.14 5.09
CA TYR A 54 2.87 -17.07 5.57
C TYR A 54 3.21 -16.05 4.45
N VAL A 55 3.53 -16.52 3.26
CA VAL A 55 3.78 -15.63 2.10
C VAL A 55 2.51 -14.85 1.71
N ALA A 56 1.33 -15.48 1.78
CA ALA A 56 0.05 -14.81 1.56
C ALA A 56 -0.25 -13.73 2.62
N ARG A 57 0.21 -13.94 3.86
CA ARG A 57 0.18 -12.93 4.93
C ARG A 57 1.13 -11.78 4.63
N LEU A 58 2.37 -12.07 4.22
CA LEU A 58 3.33 -11.04 3.81
C LEU A 58 2.76 -10.19 2.67
N GLY A 59 2.09 -10.85 1.70
CA GLY A 59 1.50 -10.20 0.52
C GLY A 59 0.16 -9.53 0.76
N ASP A 60 -0.37 -9.63 1.98
CA ASP A 60 -1.69 -9.06 2.38
C ASP A 60 -2.82 -9.37 1.38
N CYS A 61 -2.78 -10.58 0.80
CA CYS A 61 -3.72 -11.00 -0.24
C CYS A 61 -5.18 -10.89 0.22
N VAL A 62 -5.42 -11.15 1.51
CA VAL A 62 -6.75 -11.14 2.11
C VAL A 62 -7.37 -9.74 2.12
N ALA A 63 -6.58 -8.67 2.27
CA ALA A 63 -7.10 -7.31 2.35
C ALA A 63 -7.82 -6.87 1.07
N CYS A 64 -7.33 -7.31 -0.10
CA CYS A 64 -7.97 -7.02 -1.38
C CYS A 64 -8.98 -8.09 -1.80
N HIS A 65 -8.69 -9.37 -1.54
CA HIS A 65 -9.45 -10.49 -2.07
C HIS A 65 -10.49 -11.06 -1.11
N SER A 66 -10.79 -10.39 0.01
CA SER A 66 -11.84 -10.79 0.95
C SER A 66 -12.71 -9.62 1.36
N LEU A 67 -13.95 -9.93 1.69
CA LEU A 67 -14.87 -9.01 2.36
C LEU A 67 -15.35 -9.66 3.67
N PRO A 68 -15.68 -8.86 4.71
CA PRO A 68 -16.09 -9.39 6.01
C PRO A 68 -17.27 -10.39 5.96
N ASP A 69 -18.20 -10.15 5.02
CA ASP A 69 -19.47 -10.90 4.92
C ASP A 69 -19.45 -11.99 3.82
N ARG A 70 -18.25 -12.31 3.29
CA ARG A 70 -18.09 -13.30 2.21
C ARG A 70 -17.07 -14.36 2.58
N PRO A 71 -17.08 -15.51 1.87
CA PRO A 71 -16.02 -16.49 2.03
C PRO A 71 -14.64 -15.86 1.80
N PRO A 72 -13.61 -16.23 2.59
CA PRO A 72 -12.27 -15.73 2.43
C PRO A 72 -11.76 -15.92 0.99
N MET A 73 -11.01 -14.97 0.48
CA MET A 73 -10.41 -14.97 -0.86
C MET A 73 -11.40 -15.00 -2.03
N ALA A 74 -12.71 -14.82 -1.76
CA ALA A 74 -13.75 -14.84 -2.81
C ALA A 74 -13.86 -13.51 -3.59
N GLY A 75 -13.02 -12.52 -3.30
CA GLY A 75 -12.97 -11.25 -4.00
C GLY A 75 -14.09 -10.29 -3.65
N GLY A 76 -14.28 -9.28 -4.50
CA GLY A 76 -15.38 -8.34 -4.42
C GLY A 76 -15.05 -6.97 -3.83
N LEU A 77 -13.83 -6.74 -3.30
CA LEU A 77 -13.43 -5.42 -2.83
C LEU A 77 -13.44 -4.43 -4.00
N GLU A 78 -14.09 -3.31 -3.78
CA GLU A 78 -14.12 -2.19 -4.71
C GLU A 78 -12.93 -1.27 -4.49
N MET A 79 -12.21 -0.96 -5.57
CA MET A 79 -11.09 -0.04 -5.58
C MET A 79 -11.40 1.10 -6.55
N ALA A 80 -11.70 2.27 -6.01
CA ALA A 80 -11.89 3.47 -6.81
C ALA A 80 -10.56 3.90 -7.44
N THR A 81 -10.57 4.20 -8.73
CA THR A 81 -9.42 4.75 -9.46
C THR A 81 -9.87 5.99 -10.24
N PRO A 82 -8.96 6.85 -10.69
CA PRO A 82 -9.32 7.97 -11.56
C PRO A 82 -9.95 7.57 -12.90
N LEU A 83 -9.85 6.29 -13.27
CA LEU A 83 -10.38 5.75 -14.54
C LEU A 83 -11.73 5.04 -14.36
N GLY A 84 -12.17 4.80 -13.14
CA GLY A 84 -13.34 4.02 -12.78
C GLY A 84 -13.05 3.00 -11.68
N THR A 85 -14.03 2.19 -11.32
CA THR A 85 -13.91 1.21 -10.24
C THR A 85 -13.37 -0.13 -10.74
N ILE A 86 -12.41 -0.69 -9.99
CA ILE A 86 -11.87 -2.04 -10.20
C ILE A 86 -12.37 -2.90 -9.04
N HIS A 87 -12.80 -4.14 -9.34
CA HIS A 87 -13.18 -5.12 -8.34
C HIS A 87 -12.12 -6.20 -8.22
N ALA A 88 -11.70 -6.50 -7.00
CA ALA A 88 -10.80 -7.62 -6.74
C ALA A 88 -11.50 -8.94 -7.10
N THR A 89 -10.76 -9.84 -7.75
CA THR A 89 -11.30 -11.10 -8.25
C THR A 89 -11.31 -12.19 -7.18
N ASN A 90 -12.15 -13.21 -7.38
CA ASN A 90 -12.12 -14.47 -6.65
C ASN A 90 -10.79 -15.20 -6.93
N ILE A 91 -10.00 -15.47 -5.89
CA ILE A 91 -8.75 -16.22 -5.94
C ILE A 91 -8.81 -17.52 -5.13
N THR A 92 -10.03 -18.00 -4.82
CA THR A 92 -10.23 -19.34 -4.27
C THR A 92 -9.99 -20.42 -5.33
N PRO A 93 -9.72 -21.69 -4.97
CA PRO A 93 -9.51 -22.76 -5.92
C PRO A 93 -10.82 -23.28 -6.57
N ASP A 94 -11.82 -22.43 -6.71
CA ASP A 94 -13.03 -22.71 -7.48
C ASP A 94 -12.68 -22.81 -8.99
N GLN A 95 -13.14 -23.86 -9.65
CA GLN A 95 -12.77 -24.17 -11.02
C GLN A 95 -13.42 -23.23 -12.06
N GLU A 96 -14.57 -22.65 -11.75
CA GLU A 96 -15.34 -21.85 -12.68
C GLU A 96 -15.16 -20.35 -12.48
N THR A 97 -15.11 -19.90 -11.23
CA THR A 97 -15.13 -18.48 -10.87
C THR A 97 -13.85 -17.99 -10.23
N GLY A 98 -12.99 -18.91 -9.76
CA GLY A 98 -11.73 -18.63 -9.08
C GLY A 98 -10.51 -18.97 -9.94
N ILE A 99 -9.44 -19.42 -9.26
CA ILE A 99 -8.17 -19.78 -9.86
C ILE A 99 -7.93 -21.30 -9.89
N GLY A 100 -8.94 -22.12 -9.59
CA GLY A 100 -8.80 -23.58 -9.47
C GLY A 100 -8.33 -24.28 -10.76
N ALA A 101 -8.56 -23.66 -11.92
CA ALA A 101 -8.08 -24.15 -13.21
C ALA A 101 -6.66 -23.69 -13.58
N TYR A 102 -6.00 -22.84 -12.76
CA TYR A 102 -4.65 -22.32 -13.06
C TYR A 102 -3.59 -23.41 -12.86
N SER A 103 -2.70 -23.56 -13.82
CA SER A 103 -1.42 -24.22 -13.60
C SER A 103 -0.50 -23.36 -12.73
N LEU A 104 0.62 -23.93 -12.25
CA LEU A 104 1.63 -23.15 -11.53
C LEU A 104 2.21 -22.03 -12.42
N ALA A 105 2.39 -22.29 -13.72
CA ALA A 105 2.84 -21.30 -14.70
C ALA A 105 1.81 -20.17 -14.89
N ASP A 106 0.50 -20.49 -14.93
CA ASP A 106 -0.55 -19.46 -15.00
C ASP A 106 -0.61 -18.62 -13.73
N PHE A 107 -0.44 -19.25 -12.57
CA PHE A 107 -0.37 -18.58 -11.29
C PHE A 107 0.84 -17.62 -11.21
N ASP A 108 2.00 -18.08 -11.67
CA ASP A 108 3.21 -17.27 -11.79
C ASP A 108 2.96 -16.04 -12.67
N ARG A 109 2.43 -16.25 -13.89
CA ARG A 109 2.12 -15.14 -14.79
C ARG A 109 1.14 -14.14 -14.18
N ALA A 110 0.13 -14.61 -13.46
CA ALA A 110 -0.83 -13.74 -12.81
C ALA A 110 -0.17 -12.92 -11.66
N VAL A 111 0.61 -13.57 -10.81
CA VAL A 111 1.19 -12.95 -9.61
C VAL A 111 2.37 -12.06 -9.95
N ARG A 112 3.33 -12.52 -10.79
CA ARG A 112 4.56 -11.77 -11.05
C ARG A 112 4.47 -10.87 -12.30
N HIS A 113 3.61 -11.19 -13.26
CA HIS A 113 3.55 -10.47 -14.54
C HIS A 113 2.23 -9.73 -14.78
N GLY A 114 1.23 -9.94 -13.91
CA GLY A 114 -0.10 -9.37 -14.10
C GLY A 114 -0.80 -9.89 -15.36
N VAL A 115 -0.65 -11.19 -15.68
CA VAL A 115 -1.23 -11.83 -16.86
C VAL A 115 -1.98 -13.08 -16.45
N ALA A 116 -3.29 -13.04 -16.51
CA ALA A 116 -4.16 -14.19 -16.29
C ALA A 116 -4.22 -15.08 -17.55
N PRO A 117 -4.68 -16.34 -17.44
CA PRO A 117 -4.83 -17.27 -18.57
C PRO A 117 -5.52 -16.64 -19.77
N GLY A 118 -5.08 -17.04 -20.97
CA GLY A 118 -5.53 -16.47 -22.22
C GLY A 118 -4.97 -15.07 -22.51
N GLY A 119 -3.85 -14.70 -21.88
CA GLY A 119 -3.15 -13.44 -22.12
C GLY A 119 -3.87 -12.19 -21.57
N ARG A 120 -4.89 -12.36 -20.73
CA ARG A 120 -5.67 -11.25 -20.18
C ARG A 120 -4.83 -10.45 -19.17
N ARG A 121 -4.50 -9.21 -19.52
CA ARG A 121 -3.74 -8.30 -18.65
C ARG A 121 -4.57 -7.85 -17.45
N LEU A 122 -3.97 -7.92 -16.26
CA LEU A 122 -4.56 -7.42 -15.02
C LEU A 122 -4.28 -5.92 -14.88
N TYR A 123 -5.16 -5.20 -14.20
CA TYR A 123 -4.88 -3.81 -13.84
C TYR A 123 -3.78 -3.75 -12.76
N PRO A 124 -2.88 -2.75 -12.82
CA PRO A 124 -1.80 -2.61 -11.84
C PRO A 124 -2.27 -2.04 -10.47
N ALA A 125 -3.55 -2.24 -10.14
CA ALA A 125 -4.07 -2.13 -8.79
C ALA A 125 -3.56 -3.28 -7.92
N MET A 126 -3.42 -4.49 -8.48
CA MET A 126 -2.65 -5.57 -7.88
C MET A 126 -1.16 -5.23 -7.99
N PRO A 127 -0.36 -5.26 -6.90
CA PRO A 127 1.03 -4.84 -6.90
C PRO A 127 1.98 -5.88 -7.49
N TYR A 128 1.63 -6.46 -8.66
CA TYR A 128 2.48 -7.46 -9.32
C TYR A 128 3.90 -6.97 -9.67
N PRO A 129 4.18 -5.65 -9.86
CA PRO A 129 5.56 -5.20 -10.00
C PRO A 129 6.43 -5.48 -8.77
N SER A 130 5.84 -5.43 -7.57
CA SER A 130 6.50 -5.85 -6.32
C SER A 130 6.55 -7.37 -6.21
N TYR A 131 5.45 -8.06 -6.49
CA TYR A 131 5.40 -9.53 -6.45
C TYR A 131 6.33 -10.19 -7.49
N ALA A 132 6.75 -9.48 -8.52
CA ALA A 132 7.79 -9.94 -9.45
C ALA A 132 9.12 -10.28 -8.75
N LYS A 133 9.34 -9.76 -7.53
CA LYS A 133 10.53 -10.07 -6.71
C LYS A 133 10.41 -11.37 -5.89
N LEU A 134 9.24 -12.01 -5.86
CA LEU A 134 9.06 -13.29 -5.17
C LEU A 134 10.04 -14.35 -5.72
N SER A 135 10.61 -15.14 -4.82
CA SER A 135 11.39 -16.32 -5.21
C SER A 135 10.48 -17.41 -5.78
N ASP A 136 11.06 -18.30 -6.56
CA ASP A 136 10.33 -19.45 -7.12
C ASP A 136 9.78 -20.36 -6.01
N ASP A 137 10.55 -20.53 -4.93
CA ASP A 137 10.11 -21.33 -3.77
C ASP A 137 8.92 -20.71 -3.05
N ASP A 138 8.91 -19.38 -2.87
CA ASP A 138 7.78 -18.69 -2.23
C ASP A 138 6.55 -18.69 -3.14
N LEU A 139 6.75 -18.61 -4.46
CA LEU A 139 5.63 -18.75 -5.41
C LEU A 139 5.02 -20.15 -5.41
N ARG A 140 5.85 -21.21 -5.39
CA ARG A 140 5.38 -22.60 -5.25
C ARG A 140 4.59 -22.80 -3.95
N ALA A 141 5.12 -22.28 -2.85
CA ALA A 141 4.46 -22.35 -1.55
C ALA A 141 3.11 -21.62 -1.58
N LEU A 142 3.07 -20.41 -2.15
CA LEU A 142 1.86 -19.63 -2.28
C LEU A 142 0.81 -20.36 -3.13
N TYR A 143 1.19 -20.95 -4.26
CA TYR A 143 0.32 -21.78 -5.09
C TYR A 143 -0.23 -22.99 -4.33
N ALA A 144 0.63 -23.70 -3.58
CA ALA A 144 0.19 -24.83 -2.77
C ALA A 144 -0.85 -24.41 -1.73
N PHE A 145 -0.64 -23.27 -1.05
CA PHE A 145 -1.60 -22.73 -0.08
C PHE A 145 -2.96 -22.45 -0.73
N PHE A 146 -3.00 -21.69 -1.83
CA PHE A 146 -4.26 -21.37 -2.49
C PHE A 146 -4.98 -22.59 -3.01
N MET A 147 -4.27 -23.56 -3.59
CA MET A 147 -4.88 -24.75 -4.20
C MET A 147 -5.30 -25.84 -3.19
N ARG A 148 -4.74 -25.83 -1.96
CA ARG A 148 -4.94 -26.93 -0.99
C ARG A 148 -5.55 -26.51 0.34
N SER A 149 -5.37 -25.26 0.74
CA SER A 149 -5.79 -24.80 2.06
C SER A 149 -6.98 -23.84 2.03
N VAL A 150 -7.05 -22.99 1.00
CA VAL A 150 -8.20 -22.10 0.81
C VAL A 150 -9.41 -22.91 0.34
N GLN A 151 -10.58 -22.65 0.95
CA GLN A 151 -11.82 -23.34 0.55
C GLN A 151 -12.35 -22.77 -0.77
N PRO A 152 -12.74 -23.62 -1.73
CA PRO A 152 -13.34 -23.14 -2.98
C PRO A 152 -14.67 -22.42 -2.70
N ALA A 153 -14.84 -21.26 -3.28
CA ALA A 153 -16.07 -20.48 -3.18
C ALA A 153 -16.55 -20.09 -4.58
N ARG A 154 -17.73 -20.55 -4.97
CA ARG A 154 -18.35 -20.21 -6.26
C ARG A 154 -18.93 -18.81 -6.18
N GLN A 155 -18.10 -17.81 -6.42
CA GLN A 155 -18.46 -16.39 -6.42
C GLN A 155 -18.08 -15.77 -7.76
N ALA A 156 -19.06 -15.35 -8.54
CA ALA A 156 -18.81 -14.69 -9.81
C ALA A 156 -18.06 -13.36 -9.61
N ASN A 157 -17.08 -13.10 -10.47
CA ASN A 157 -16.34 -11.86 -10.45
C ASN A 157 -17.20 -10.69 -10.96
N THR A 158 -17.21 -9.59 -10.22
CA THR A 158 -17.84 -8.35 -10.68
C THR A 158 -16.96 -7.70 -11.75
N PRO A 159 -17.52 -7.32 -12.92
CA PRO A 159 -16.76 -6.59 -13.92
C PRO A 159 -16.30 -5.23 -13.41
N SER A 160 -15.14 -4.78 -13.85
CA SER A 160 -14.66 -3.42 -13.57
C SER A 160 -15.50 -2.38 -14.28
N ASP A 161 -15.81 -1.28 -13.61
CA ASP A 161 -16.56 -0.15 -14.15
C ASP A 161 -15.61 0.92 -14.71
N ILE A 162 -14.83 0.52 -15.71
CA ILE A 162 -13.93 1.41 -16.44
C ILE A 162 -14.52 1.65 -17.82
N PRO A 163 -14.81 2.90 -18.23
CA PRO A 163 -15.48 3.20 -19.48
C PRO A 163 -14.61 2.88 -20.70
N TRP A 164 -15.26 2.54 -21.81
CA TRP A 164 -14.59 2.44 -23.09
C TRP A 164 -14.05 3.82 -23.54
N PRO A 165 -12.82 3.90 -24.13
CA PRO A 165 -11.89 2.83 -24.50
C PRO A 165 -10.88 2.47 -23.41
N LEU A 166 -10.96 3.01 -22.21
CA LEU A 166 -9.99 2.81 -21.11
C LEU A 166 -10.05 1.39 -20.52
N ASN A 167 -11.14 0.66 -20.77
CA ASN A 167 -11.29 -0.75 -20.36
C ASN A 167 -10.58 -1.75 -21.31
N LEU A 168 -9.98 -1.29 -22.40
CA LEU A 168 -9.14 -2.14 -23.24
C LEU A 168 -7.92 -2.63 -22.45
N ARG A 169 -7.65 -3.95 -22.53
CA ARG A 169 -6.59 -4.58 -21.72
C ARG A 169 -5.23 -4.61 -22.40
N TRP A 170 -5.19 -4.59 -23.73
CA TRP A 170 -3.94 -4.66 -24.46
C TRP A 170 -2.96 -3.49 -24.19
N PRO A 171 -3.41 -2.24 -23.92
CA PRO A 171 -2.46 -1.16 -23.64
C PRO A 171 -1.68 -1.37 -22.34
N ILE A 172 -2.21 -2.19 -21.41
CA ILE A 172 -1.52 -2.56 -20.17
C ILE A 172 -0.20 -3.30 -20.47
N ALA A 173 -0.11 -4.03 -21.60
CA ALA A 173 1.16 -4.66 -22.00
C ALA A 173 2.26 -3.63 -22.25
N LEU A 174 1.92 -2.48 -22.84
CA LEU A 174 2.86 -1.38 -23.06
C LEU A 174 3.22 -0.71 -21.74
N TRP A 175 2.23 -0.51 -20.86
CA TRP A 175 2.45 0.01 -19.50
C TRP A 175 3.38 -0.94 -18.71
N ASN A 176 3.15 -2.24 -18.75
CA ASN A 176 4.01 -3.24 -18.10
C ASN A 176 5.45 -3.16 -18.63
N GLY A 177 5.63 -3.05 -19.95
CA GLY A 177 6.96 -2.92 -20.55
C GLY A 177 7.72 -1.66 -20.13
N ALA A 178 6.98 -0.58 -19.84
CA ALA A 178 7.60 0.69 -19.43
C ALA A 178 7.78 0.81 -17.92
N PHE A 179 6.90 0.24 -17.10
CA PHE A 179 6.77 0.57 -15.68
C PHE A 179 6.70 -0.63 -14.73
N ALA A 180 6.65 -1.86 -15.22
CA ALA A 180 6.58 -3.06 -14.40
C ALA A 180 7.76 -4.00 -14.70
N PRO A 181 8.97 -3.67 -14.22
CA PRO A 181 10.11 -4.57 -14.41
C PRO A 181 9.85 -5.90 -13.72
N VAL A 182 10.10 -6.99 -14.42
CA VAL A 182 9.95 -8.33 -13.89
C VAL A 182 11.33 -8.91 -13.64
N SER A 183 11.72 -8.98 -12.37
CA SER A 183 12.93 -9.69 -11.96
C SER A 183 12.77 -10.17 -10.53
N PRO A 184 13.08 -11.44 -10.24
CA PRO A 184 13.19 -11.91 -8.86
C PRO A 184 14.19 -11.07 -8.08
N TYR A 185 14.00 -11.02 -6.76
CA TYR A 185 14.95 -10.35 -5.88
C TYR A 185 16.32 -11.05 -5.96
N VAL A 186 17.35 -10.24 -6.16
CA VAL A 186 18.74 -10.72 -6.16
C VAL A 186 19.43 -10.22 -4.89
N MET A 187 19.99 -11.15 -4.11
CA MET A 187 20.76 -10.82 -2.91
C MET A 187 21.96 -9.96 -3.27
N LYS A 188 22.22 -8.95 -2.46
CA LYS A 188 23.38 -8.07 -2.60
C LYS A 188 24.53 -8.62 -1.74
N ASP A 189 25.65 -8.94 -2.39
CA ASP A 189 26.82 -9.56 -1.76
C ASP A 189 27.52 -8.63 -0.75
N ASP A 190 27.37 -7.30 -0.93
CA ASP A 190 27.92 -6.28 -0.02
C ASP A 190 27.05 -6.04 1.22
N LYS A 191 25.91 -6.73 1.35
CA LYS A 191 24.97 -6.63 2.46
C LYS A 191 24.87 -7.94 3.24
N ASN A 192 24.60 -7.82 4.55
CA ASN A 192 24.40 -9.00 5.38
C ASN A 192 23.05 -9.68 5.10
N ALA A 193 22.87 -10.91 5.62
CA ALA A 193 21.66 -11.69 5.41
C ALA A 193 20.40 -11.00 5.98
N LEU A 194 20.53 -10.30 7.11
CA LEU A 194 19.41 -9.59 7.73
C LEU A 194 18.91 -8.46 6.84
N TRP A 195 19.83 -7.66 6.29
CA TRP A 195 19.51 -6.58 5.36
C TRP A 195 18.84 -7.13 4.09
N ASN A 196 19.43 -8.19 3.48
CA ASN A 196 18.87 -8.81 2.28
C ASN A 196 17.47 -9.38 2.52
N ARG A 197 17.22 -10.00 3.69
CA ARG A 197 15.88 -10.50 4.03
C ARG A 197 14.88 -9.36 4.17
N GLY A 198 15.26 -8.26 4.83
CA GLY A 198 14.41 -7.08 4.95
C GLY A 198 14.11 -6.44 3.59
N ALA A 199 15.14 -6.29 2.74
CA ALA A 199 14.97 -5.77 1.39
C ALA A 199 14.02 -6.65 0.55
N TYR A 200 14.19 -7.97 0.60
CA TYR A 200 13.31 -8.91 -0.08
C TYR A 200 11.85 -8.73 0.32
N ILE A 201 11.57 -8.65 1.63
CA ILE A 201 10.19 -8.49 2.12
C ILE A 201 9.62 -7.14 1.71
N VAL A 202 10.34 -6.05 1.97
CA VAL A 202 9.83 -4.69 1.77
C VAL A 202 9.62 -4.35 0.29
N GLN A 203 10.52 -4.81 -0.58
CA GLN A 203 10.44 -4.59 -2.04
C GLN A 203 9.52 -5.57 -2.74
N GLY A 204 9.42 -6.80 -2.23
CA GLY A 204 8.70 -7.92 -2.82
C GLY A 204 7.34 -8.16 -2.16
N PRO A 205 7.17 -9.26 -1.41
CA PRO A 205 5.85 -9.65 -0.89
C PRO A 205 5.17 -8.59 -0.03
N GLY A 206 5.91 -7.86 0.80
CA GLY A 206 5.34 -6.80 1.64
C GLY A 206 4.92 -5.53 0.89
N HIS A 207 5.31 -5.37 -0.36
CA HIS A 207 4.95 -4.29 -1.30
C HIS A 207 4.79 -2.90 -0.66
N CYS A 208 5.63 -2.55 0.32
CA CYS A 208 5.55 -1.30 1.08
C CYS A 208 5.62 -0.05 0.16
N GLY A 209 6.34 -0.19 -0.98
CA GLY A 209 6.43 0.83 -2.02
C GLY A 209 5.08 1.22 -2.61
N SER A 210 4.12 0.31 -2.67
CA SER A 210 2.80 0.56 -3.26
C SER A 210 2.04 1.71 -2.58
N CYS A 211 2.25 1.92 -1.27
CA CYS A 211 1.70 3.05 -0.53
C CYS A 211 2.73 4.13 -0.21
N HIS A 212 4.00 3.75 0.04
CA HIS A 212 5.02 4.66 0.56
C HIS A 212 5.96 5.26 -0.50
N THR A 213 5.83 4.87 -1.79
CA THR A 213 6.59 5.45 -2.91
C THR A 213 5.70 6.34 -3.76
N PRO A 214 6.15 7.56 -4.12
CA PRO A 214 5.36 8.46 -4.96
C PRO A 214 5.02 7.85 -6.32
N ARG A 215 3.85 8.19 -6.85
CA ARG A 215 3.38 7.76 -8.17
C ARG A 215 3.78 8.74 -9.28
N GLY A 216 4.01 8.20 -10.46
CA GLY A 216 4.14 8.97 -11.70
C GLY A 216 2.79 9.31 -12.35
N LEU A 217 2.84 10.02 -13.48
CA LEU A 217 1.63 10.39 -14.23
C LEU A 217 0.85 9.18 -14.78
N ALA A 218 1.54 8.08 -15.01
CA ALA A 218 0.93 6.80 -15.44
C ALA A 218 0.52 5.91 -14.25
N PHE A 219 0.39 6.46 -13.05
CA PHE A 219 0.11 5.76 -11.79
C PHE A 219 1.15 4.71 -11.39
N ASN A 220 2.29 4.65 -12.08
CA ASN A 220 3.41 3.78 -11.74
C ASN A 220 4.13 4.26 -10.47
N GLU A 221 4.70 3.34 -9.71
CA GLU A 221 5.67 3.68 -8.68
C GLU A 221 6.92 4.31 -9.32
N LYS A 222 7.45 5.38 -8.70
CA LYS A 222 8.64 6.07 -9.24
C LYS A 222 9.94 5.33 -9.00
N ALA A 223 9.95 4.34 -8.11
CA ALA A 223 11.08 3.47 -7.84
C ALA A 223 10.60 2.18 -7.16
N PHE A 224 11.32 1.07 -7.35
CA PHE A 224 10.99 -0.26 -6.80
C PHE A 224 12.02 -0.77 -5.81
N ASP A 225 13.10 -0.04 -5.59
CA ASP A 225 14.17 -0.37 -4.65
C ASP A 225 14.95 0.89 -4.24
N GLU A 226 15.91 0.71 -3.33
CA GLU A 226 16.71 1.80 -2.75
C GLU A 226 17.66 2.50 -3.71
N SER A 227 17.88 2.01 -4.92
CA SER A 227 18.67 2.69 -5.94
C SER A 227 18.00 3.97 -6.44
N GLY A 228 16.67 4.03 -6.35
CA GLY A 228 15.88 5.21 -6.71
C GLY A 228 15.64 6.13 -5.52
N THR A 229 16.01 7.42 -5.63
CA THR A 229 15.77 8.42 -4.57
C THR A 229 14.31 8.56 -4.13
N PRO A 230 13.26 8.39 -5.00
CA PRO A 230 11.88 8.44 -4.57
C PRO A 230 11.40 7.22 -3.80
N TYR A 231 12.16 6.11 -3.78
CA TYR A 231 11.76 4.88 -3.12
C TYR A 231 11.46 5.10 -1.64
N LEU A 232 10.26 4.71 -1.22
CA LEU A 232 9.74 4.85 0.15
C LEU A 232 9.82 6.29 0.71
N ALA A 233 9.75 7.30 -0.14
CA ALA A 233 9.89 8.71 0.25
C ALA A 233 8.58 9.37 0.69
N GLY A 234 7.53 8.59 0.87
CA GLY A 234 6.17 9.02 1.20
C GLY A 234 5.32 9.35 -0.04
N ALA A 235 4.03 9.06 0.03
CA ALA A 235 3.09 9.27 -1.07
C ALA A 235 1.68 9.57 -0.60
N LEU A 236 0.90 10.24 -1.45
CA LEU A 236 -0.52 10.44 -1.28
C LEU A 236 -1.28 9.34 -2.03
N LEU A 237 -2.16 8.64 -1.33
CA LEU A 237 -3.00 7.59 -1.88
C LEU A 237 -4.35 7.57 -1.15
N ASP A 238 -5.45 7.55 -1.89
CA ASP A 238 -6.83 7.38 -1.39
C ASP A 238 -7.21 8.32 -0.22
N GLY A 239 -6.79 9.58 -0.31
CA GLY A 239 -7.05 10.57 0.74
C GLY A 239 -6.16 10.44 1.98
N TRP A 240 -5.17 9.53 1.97
CA TRP A 240 -4.16 9.37 3.01
C TRP A 240 -2.77 9.71 2.49
N TYR A 241 -1.95 10.30 3.33
CA TYR A 241 -0.53 10.47 3.07
C TYR A 241 0.25 9.41 3.85
N ALA A 242 0.78 8.42 3.15
CA ALA A 242 1.71 7.46 3.71
C ALA A 242 3.07 8.15 3.91
N PRO A 243 3.65 8.17 5.13
CA PRO A 243 4.89 8.88 5.42
C PRO A 243 6.10 8.23 4.73
N SER A 244 7.23 8.93 4.73
CA SER A 244 8.52 8.34 4.37
C SER A 244 8.86 7.17 5.32
N LEU A 245 9.38 6.07 4.76
CA LEU A 245 9.96 4.97 5.55
C LEU A 245 11.49 5.04 5.59
N ARG A 246 12.05 6.17 5.20
CA ARG A 246 13.50 6.45 5.20
C ARG A 246 13.90 7.11 6.52
N ASP A 247 15.20 7.34 6.70
CA ASP A 247 15.77 7.98 7.90
C ASP A 247 15.56 9.51 7.92
N ASP A 248 14.38 9.97 7.46
CA ASP A 248 13.93 11.36 7.54
C ASP A 248 13.47 11.67 8.97
N PRO A 249 14.08 12.64 9.71
CA PRO A 249 13.77 12.87 11.12
C PRO A 249 12.39 13.50 11.39
N ASN A 250 11.78 14.17 10.44
CA ASN A 250 10.47 14.81 10.60
C ASN A 250 9.34 13.96 10.00
N THR A 251 9.52 13.51 8.76
CA THR A 251 8.47 12.90 7.96
C THR A 251 8.66 11.40 7.75
N GLY A 252 9.69 10.80 8.35
CA GLY A 252 10.02 9.40 8.23
C GLY A 252 10.38 8.73 9.57
N LEU A 253 11.26 7.73 9.49
CA LEU A 253 11.68 6.90 10.61
C LEU A 253 12.96 7.40 11.32
N GLY A 254 13.45 8.60 11.00
CA GLY A 254 14.73 9.10 11.52
C GLY A 254 14.82 9.21 13.03
N ARG A 255 13.68 9.41 13.73
CA ARG A 255 13.61 9.47 15.19
C ARG A 255 13.29 8.13 15.86
N TRP A 256 13.05 7.09 15.08
CA TRP A 256 12.74 5.74 15.57
C TRP A 256 14.01 4.88 15.56
N ASN A 257 14.18 4.05 16.57
CA ASN A 257 15.16 2.97 16.52
C ASN A 257 14.54 1.68 15.92
N GLU A 258 15.38 0.67 15.64
CA GLU A 258 14.90 -0.60 15.05
C GLU A 258 13.84 -1.29 15.92
N ALA A 259 14.03 -1.29 17.25
CA ALA A 259 13.07 -1.92 18.17
C ALA A 259 11.70 -1.24 18.14
N GLU A 260 11.66 0.09 17.98
CA GLU A 260 10.41 0.84 17.85
C GLU A 260 9.71 0.59 16.52
N VAL A 261 10.45 0.35 15.44
CA VAL A 261 9.87 -0.07 14.15
C VAL A 261 9.27 -1.48 14.30
N VAL A 262 10.02 -2.42 14.89
CA VAL A 262 9.53 -3.78 15.18
C VAL A 262 8.26 -3.72 16.05
N GLN A 263 8.27 -2.97 17.14
CA GLN A 263 7.14 -2.81 18.03
C GLN A 263 5.91 -2.28 17.27
N PHE A 264 6.07 -1.24 16.46
CA PHE A 264 4.97 -0.65 15.70
C PHE A 264 4.36 -1.65 14.71
N LEU A 265 5.18 -2.36 13.95
CA LEU A 265 4.71 -3.36 12.99
C LEU A 265 4.06 -4.57 13.68
N LYS A 266 4.52 -4.95 14.88
CA LYS A 266 4.01 -6.11 15.64
C LYS A 266 2.75 -5.80 16.45
N THR A 267 2.65 -4.59 17.01
CA THR A 267 1.59 -4.26 17.98
C THR A 267 0.67 -3.13 17.51
N GLY A 268 0.95 -2.53 16.35
CA GLY A 268 0.20 -1.38 15.83
C GLY A 268 0.50 -0.06 16.55
N ARG A 269 1.46 -0.03 17.48
CA ARG A 269 1.77 1.17 18.26
C ARG A 269 3.18 1.19 18.82
N ASN A 270 3.65 2.40 19.12
CA ASN A 270 4.81 2.67 19.94
C ASN A 270 4.69 4.07 20.54
N ARG A 271 5.74 4.59 21.18
CA ARG A 271 5.71 5.94 21.76
C ARG A 271 5.56 7.09 20.75
N HIS A 272 5.72 6.85 19.45
CA HIS A 272 5.65 7.88 18.41
C HIS A 272 4.31 7.90 17.69
N ALA A 273 3.66 6.76 17.54
CA ALA A 273 2.46 6.62 16.72
C ALA A 273 1.61 5.40 17.09
N VAL A 274 0.35 5.47 16.68
CA VAL A 274 -0.59 4.33 16.58
C VAL A 274 -0.97 4.20 15.11
N VAL A 275 -1.18 2.97 14.62
CA VAL A 275 -1.64 2.75 13.23
C VAL A 275 -3.00 3.40 13.00
N PHE A 276 -3.18 3.99 11.85
CA PHE A 276 -4.45 4.58 11.42
C PHE A 276 -4.55 4.62 9.88
N GLY A 277 -5.76 4.88 9.38
CA GLY A 277 -6.03 4.83 7.94
C GLY A 277 -5.76 3.45 7.36
N SER A 278 -5.38 3.39 6.09
CA SER A 278 -5.11 2.13 5.38
C SER A 278 -3.99 1.29 6.01
N MET A 279 -3.07 1.91 6.78
CA MET A 279 -2.06 1.13 7.51
C MET A 279 -2.65 0.24 8.61
N THR A 280 -3.86 0.54 9.11
CA THR A 280 -4.57 -0.34 10.06
C THR A 280 -4.94 -1.67 9.41
N GLU A 281 -5.30 -1.69 8.14
CA GLU A 281 -5.60 -2.92 7.39
C GLU A 281 -4.33 -3.75 7.19
N ALA A 282 -3.24 -3.12 6.76
CA ALA A 282 -1.94 -3.78 6.62
C ALA A 282 -1.46 -4.37 7.95
N PHE A 283 -1.69 -3.67 9.07
CA PHE A 283 -1.41 -4.20 10.41
C PHE A 283 -2.33 -5.37 10.76
N ASN A 284 -3.64 -5.21 10.64
CA ASN A 284 -4.62 -6.22 11.04
C ASN A 284 -4.47 -7.53 10.27
N ASN A 285 -4.08 -7.48 8.99
CA ASN A 285 -4.06 -8.64 8.11
C ASN A 285 -2.66 -9.20 7.83
N SER A 286 -1.61 -8.42 7.96
CA SER A 286 -0.25 -8.77 7.56
C SER A 286 0.78 -8.61 8.69
N THR A 287 1.16 -7.38 9.05
CA THR A 287 2.40 -7.15 9.81
C THR A 287 2.42 -7.78 11.20
N GLN A 288 1.30 -7.83 11.91
CA GLN A 288 1.23 -8.48 13.23
C GLN A 288 1.54 -9.98 13.19
N PHE A 289 1.32 -10.65 12.06
CA PHE A 289 1.56 -12.08 11.86
C PHE A 289 2.98 -12.40 11.41
N MET A 290 3.78 -11.38 11.11
CA MET A 290 5.18 -11.57 10.74
C MET A 290 6.00 -12.12 11.89
N THR A 291 6.98 -12.97 11.57
CA THR A 291 7.92 -13.48 12.56
C THR A 291 8.79 -12.36 13.10
N ASP A 292 9.26 -12.50 14.33
CA ASP A 292 10.15 -11.50 14.94
C ASP A 292 11.45 -11.31 14.13
N GLY A 293 11.96 -12.39 13.52
CA GLY A 293 13.13 -12.32 12.63
C GLY A 293 12.88 -11.48 11.37
N ASP A 294 11.70 -11.63 10.76
CA ASP A 294 11.33 -10.84 9.57
C ASP A 294 11.05 -9.38 9.93
N LEU A 295 10.42 -9.12 11.07
CA LEU A 295 10.24 -7.74 11.56
C LEU A 295 11.57 -7.05 11.86
N GLN A 296 12.54 -7.76 12.46
CA GLN A 296 13.90 -7.26 12.67
C GLN A 296 14.60 -6.98 11.33
N ALA A 297 14.44 -7.88 10.35
CA ALA A 297 15.02 -7.70 9.03
C ALA A 297 14.42 -6.46 8.33
N ILE A 298 13.11 -6.28 8.37
CA ILE A 298 12.43 -5.09 7.85
C ILE A 298 12.96 -3.82 8.52
N ALA A 299 13.01 -3.79 9.86
CA ALA A 299 13.49 -2.64 10.61
C ALA A 299 14.95 -2.30 10.26
N HIS A 300 15.81 -3.31 10.18
CA HIS A 300 17.22 -3.16 9.82
C HIS A 300 17.38 -2.58 8.39
N TYR A 301 16.62 -3.10 7.42
CA TYR A 301 16.62 -2.59 6.06
C TYR A 301 16.13 -1.13 5.99
N LEU A 302 14.98 -0.83 6.60
CA LEU A 302 14.39 0.51 6.57
C LEU A 302 15.29 1.56 7.22
N LYS A 303 15.93 1.22 8.35
CA LYS A 303 16.85 2.12 9.05
C LYS A 303 18.19 2.33 8.31
N ALA A 304 18.53 1.45 7.37
CA ALA A 304 19.67 1.63 6.47
C ALA A 304 19.39 2.57 5.29
N LEU A 305 18.12 2.96 5.06
CA LEU A 305 17.75 3.86 3.95
C LEU A 305 18.02 5.31 4.33
N PRO A 306 18.90 6.03 3.62
CA PRO A 306 19.23 7.41 3.97
C PRO A 306 18.03 8.33 3.82
N GLY A 307 17.85 9.27 4.76
CA GLY A 307 16.89 10.37 4.64
C GLY A 307 17.35 11.41 3.61
N ASP A 308 16.46 12.37 3.32
CA ASP A 308 16.75 13.52 2.44
C ASP A 308 16.60 14.83 3.23
N PRO A 309 17.69 15.37 3.80
CA PRO A 309 17.65 16.61 4.57
C PRO A 309 17.14 17.82 3.78
N SER A 310 17.30 17.81 2.45
CA SER A 310 16.82 18.92 1.58
C SER A 310 15.30 18.96 1.51
N ARG A 311 14.67 17.82 1.61
CA ARG A 311 13.22 17.65 1.60
C ARG A 311 12.61 17.75 3.00
N ASP A 312 13.27 17.14 4.01
CA ASP A 312 12.72 16.96 5.35
C ASP A 312 12.99 18.17 6.27
N GLY A 313 14.00 18.97 5.98
CA GLY A 313 14.35 20.18 6.72
C GLY A 313 15.08 19.90 8.05
N LYS A 314 15.04 20.90 8.95
CA LYS A 314 15.70 20.78 10.25
C LYS A 314 14.93 19.80 11.14
N PRO A 315 15.63 18.92 11.91
CA PRO A 315 14.97 17.99 12.84
C PRO A 315 14.08 18.72 13.85
N TRP A 316 12.88 18.20 14.01
CA TRP A 316 11.93 18.69 15.01
C TRP A 316 12.51 18.58 16.42
N ARG A 317 12.22 19.61 17.23
CA ARG A 317 12.51 19.64 18.66
C ARG A 317 11.30 20.15 19.40
N TYR A 318 10.95 19.48 20.48
CA TYR A 318 9.84 19.90 21.32
C TYR A 318 10.07 21.32 21.89
N GLN A 319 9.05 22.15 21.76
CA GLN A 319 9.00 23.49 22.36
C GLN A 319 7.70 23.63 23.13
N PRO A 320 7.75 23.80 24.46
CA PRO A 320 6.55 24.00 25.25
C PRO A 320 5.85 25.30 24.84
N GLU A 321 4.54 25.26 24.78
CA GLU A 321 3.73 26.45 24.49
C GLU A 321 3.14 27.02 25.78
N PRO A 322 3.27 28.32 26.06
CA PRO A 322 2.66 28.97 27.25
C PRO A 322 1.15 29.08 27.08
N ILE A 323 0.40 28.41 27.96
CA ILE A 323 -1.06 28.22 27.90
C ILE A 323 -1.86 29.56 27.95
N PRO A 324 -1.51 30.61 28.70
CA PRO A 324 -2.36 31.80 28.81
C PRO A 324 -2.48 32.65 27.56
N VAL A 325 -1.46 32.69 26.71
CA VAL A 325 -1.39 33.58 25.55
C VAL A 325 -2.13 33.02 24.30
N GLN A 326 -2.58 31.77 24.37
CA GLN A 326 -3.02 31.03 23.18
C GLN A 326 -4.53 30.94 22.97
N LEU A 327 -5.34 31.24 23.98
CA LEU A 327 -6.79 31.08 23.88
C LEU A 327 -7.45 31.93 22.77
N GLU A 328 -6.75 32.94 22.30
CA GLU A 328 -7.21 33.77 21.17
C GLU A 328 -6.79 33.25 19.80
N ARG A 329 -5.84 32.31 19.73
CA ARG A 329 -5.45 31.72 18.44
C ARG A 329 -6.58 30.84 17.90
N PRO A 330 -6.91 30.97 16.61
CA PRO A 330 -7.88 30.08 15.98
C PRO A 330 -7.53 28.61 16.21
N GLY A 331 -8.53 27.77 16.47
CA GLY A 331 -8.37 26.33 16.69
C GLY A 331 -7.98 25.91 18.12
N VAL A 332 -7.43 26.79 18.96
CA VAL A 332 -7.02 26.44 20.34
C VAL A 332 -8.23 26.04 21.19
N ARG A 333 -9.32 26.79 21.12
CA ARG A 333 -10.55 26.46 21.87
C ARG A 333 -11.12 25.11 21.46
N THR A 334 -11.14 24.82 20.16
CA THR A 334 -11.57 23.52 19.61
C THR A 334 -10.65 22.41 20.10
N TYR A 335 -9.33 22.63 20.08
CA TYR A 335 -8.37 21.68 20.61
C TYR A 335 -8.61 21.35 22.08
N MET A 336 -8.74 22.38 22.91
CA MET A 336 -8.98 22.21 24.35
C MET A 336 -10.28 21.47 24.64
N ALA A 337 -11.34 21.78 23.91
CA ALA A 337 -12.65 21.19 24.13
C ALA A 337 -12.82 19.76 23.61
N ARG A 338 -12.06 19.37 22.56
CA ARG A 338 -12.31 18.12 21.80
C ARG A 338 -11.11 17.18 21.73
N CYS A 339 -9.89 17.68 21.90
CA CYS A 339 -8.68 16.92 21.58
C CYS A 339 -7.76 16.72 22.80
N ALA A 340 -7.65 17.73 23.65
CA ALA A 340 -6.67 17.78 24.74
C ALA A 340 -6.85 16.66 25.78
N THR A 341 -8.08 16.18 26.00
CA THR A 341 -8.35 15.07 26.92
C THR A 341 -7.57 13.80 26.56
N CYS A 342 -7.43 13.51 25.26
CA CYS A 342 -6.69 12.35 24.79
C CYS A 342 -5.24 12.69 24.44
N HIS A 343 -5.01 13.81 23.73
CA HIS A 343 -3.69 14.14 23.20
C HIS A 343 -2.83 15.01 24.13
N GLY A 344 -3.34 15.38 25.32
CA GLY A 344 -2.64 16.22 26.28
C GLY A 344 -2.66 17.70 25.91
N MET A 345 -2.55 18.56 26.92
CA MET A 345 -2.41 20.02 26.73
C MET A 345 -1.07 20.39 26.08
N ASP A 346 -0.07 19.55 26.28
CA ASP A 346 1.29 19.67 25.77
C ASP A 346 1.50 18.89 24.46
N GLY A 347 0.46 18.28 23.91
CA GLY A 347 0.50 17.51 22.68
C GLY A 347 1.27 16.20 22.77
N LYS A 348 1.65 15.72 23.96
CA LYS A 348 2.49 14.51 24.12
C LYS A 348 1.71 13.20 24.11
N GLY A 349 0.37 13.28 24.09
CA GLY A 349 -0.47 12.09 24.18
C GLY A 349 -0.43 11.44 25.56
N GLN A 350 -0.79 10.15 25.63
CA GLN A 350 -0.81 9.37 26.88
C GLN A 350 -0.22 7.98 26.62
N GLY A 351 1.07 7.82 26.90
CA GLY A 351 1.78 6.57 26.68
C GLY A 351 1.70 6.10 25.23
N GLU A 352 1.53 4.81 25.04
CA GLU A 352 1.44 4.18 23.70
C GLU A 352 0.01 4.13 23.16
N TRP A 353 -0.99 4.52 23.94
CA TRP A 353 -2.41 4.41 23.57
C TRP A 353 -2.97 5.63 22.87
N MET A 354 -2.57 6.81 23.33
CA MET A 354 -2.96 8.09 22.75
C MET A 354 -1.73 8.74 22.12
N PRO A 355 -1.59 8.69 20.78
CA PRO A 355 -0.36 9.13 20.14
C PRO A 355 -0.09 10.60 20.38
N PRO A 356 1.21 10.99 20.45
CA PRO A 356 1.58 12.39 20.52
C PRO A 356 1.20 13.13 19.22
N LEU A 357 0.81 14.38 19.34
CA LEU A 357 0.68 15.33 18.24
C LEU A 357 1.96 16.17 18.09
N ALA A 358 2.66 16.39 19.19
CA ALA A 358 3.96 17.04 19.20
C ALA A 358 5.00 16.17 18.47
N GLY A 359 5.46 16.62 17.33
CA GLY A 359 6.39 15.89 16.48
C GLY A 359 5.80 14.73 15.69
N ALA A 360 4.48 14.58 15.61
CA ALA A 360 3.86 13.55 14.78
C ALA A 360 4.20 13.74 13.30
N THR A 361 4.63 12.68 12.62
CA THR A 361 5.00 12.73 11.20
C THR A 361 3.87 13.27 10.31
N SER A 362 2.61 12.92 10.62
CA SER A 362 1.42 13.42 9.90
C SER A 362 1.19 14.94 10.07
N LEU A 363 1.67 15.53 11.16
CA LEU A 363 1.58 16.98 11.40
C LEU A 363 2.80 17.73 10.88
N LEU A 364 3.95 17.10 10.80
CA LEU A 364 5.18 17.67 10.22
C LEU A 364 5.23 17.54 8.71
N ALA A 365 4.54 16.57 8.14
CA ALA A 365 4.52 16.34 6.69
C ALA A 365 3.99 17.57 5.93
N LYS A 366 4.49 17.75 4.70
CA LYS A 366 3.99 18.80 3.81
C LYS A 366 2.51 18.60 3.48
N GLU A 367 2.11 17.34 3.24
CA GLU A 367 0.73 16.95 2.94
C GLU A 367 -0.07 16.79 4.24
N ALA A 368 -1.21 17.47 4.32
CA ALA A 368 -2.08 17.42 5.50
C ALA A 368 -3.19 16.37 5.38
N ALA A 369 -3.26 15.62 4.29
CA ALA A 369 -4.37 14.73 3.98
C ALA A 369 -4.66 13.73 5.11
N SER A 370 -3.65 13.04 5.65
CA SER A 370 -3.82 12.12 6.77
C SER A 370 -4.34 12.79 8.04
N ALA A 371 -3.84 14.01 8.35
CA ALA A 371 -4.30 14.75 9.51
C ALA A 371 -5.76 15.24 9.36
N ILE A 372 -6.16 15.63 8.16
CA ILE A 372 -7.55 16.01 7.86
C ILE A 372 -8.45 14.78 7.93
N ASN A 373 -8.05 13.69 7.26
CA ASN A 373 -8.86 12.49 7.11
C ASN A 373 -9.12 11.82 8.46
N ILE A 374 -8.10 11.72 9.34
CA ILE A 374 -8.27 11.13 10.67
C ILE A 374 -9.23 11.93 11.56
N ILE A 375 -9.27 13.25 11.46
CA ILE A 375 -10.24 14.07 12.20
C ILE A 375 -11.64 13.90 11.60
N LEU A 376 -11.78 13.93 10.28
CA LEU A 376 -13.06 13.76 9.62
C LEU A 376 -13.67 12.40 9.94
N ASN A 377 -12.92 11.33 9.73
CA ASN A 377 -13.45 9.98 9.61
C ASN A 377 -13.15 9.09 10.82
N GLY A 378 -12.27 9.54 11.71
CA GLY A 378 -11.81 8.72 12.84
C GLY A 378 -10.89 7.58 12.39
N SER A 379 -10.52 6.71 13.33
CA SER A 379 -9.67 5.55 13.05
C SER A 379 -10.49 4.26 13.04
N GLN A 380 -10.11 3.31 12.18
CA GLN A 380 -10.47 1.90 12.36
C GLN A 380 -9.84 1.36 13.65
N ARG A 381 -10.38 0.27 14.18
CA ARG A 381 -9.76 -0.42 15.31
C ARG A 381 -8.62 -1.30 14.82
N ALA A 382 -7.45 -1.09 15.39
CA ALA A 382 -6.39 -2.08 15.33
C ALA A 382 -6.82 -3.33 16.11
N VAL A 383 -6.54 -4.50 15.58
CA VAL A 383 -6.87 -5.79 16.20
C VAL A 383 -5.58 -6.58 16.38
N ALA A 384 -5.01 -6.51 17.58
CA ALA A 384 -3.80 -7.24 17.93
C ALA A 384 -4.17 -8.56 18.63
N ASP A 385 -3.60 -9.68 18.17
CA ASP A 385 -3.87 -11.02 18.74
C ASP A 385 -5.38 -11.34 18.88
N GLY A 386 -6.17 -10.93 17.89
CA GLY A 386 -7.62 -11.10 17.88
C GLY A 386 -8.40 -10.20 18.84
N ARG A 387 -7.73 -9.24 19.48
CA ARG A 387 -8.35 -8.30 20.44
C ARG A 387 -8.36 -6.89 19.85
N PRO A 388 -9.56 -6.33 19.61
CA PRO A 388 -9.67 -4.94 19.15
C PRO A 388 -9.17 -3.96 20.22
N ASP A 389 -8.52 -2.89 19.78
CA ASP A 389 -8.13 -1.78 20.65
C ASP A 389 -9.31 -1.19 21.40
N ALA A 390 -9.09 -0.90 22.69
CA ALA A 390 -10.09 -0.25 23.54
C ALA A 390 -10.40 1.18 23.05
N TYR A 391 -9.40 1.86 22.53
CA TYR A 391 -9.48 3.25 22.10
C TYR A 391 -9.40 3.36 20.58
N ARG A 392 -10.14 4.31 20.04
CA ARG A 392 -10.04 4.76 18.67
C ARG A 392 -10.31 6.27 18.62
N MET A 393 -9.71 6.95 17.66
CA MET A 393 -10.07 8.34 17.42
C MET A 393 -11.50 8.41 16.85
N PRO A 394 -12.43 9.15 17.49
CA PRO A 394 -13.79 9.31 16.97
C PRO A 394 -13.80 10.18 15.71
N ALA A 395 -14.76 9.93 14.80
CA ALA A 395 -15.02 10.80 13.68
C ALA A 395 -15.64 12.13 14.14
N MET A 396 -15.09 13.24 13.70
CA MET A 396 -15.55 14.59 14.05
C MET A 396 -16.36 15.26 12.92
N ARG A 397 -16.55 14.59 11.78
CA ARG A 397 -17.18 15.20 10.59
C ARG A 397 -18.58 15.75 10.82
N ALA A 398 -19.34 15.16 11.75
CA ALA A 398 -20.70 15.64 12.09
C ALA A 398 -20.69 16.74 13.16
N GLN A 399 -19.55 16.96 13.86
CA GLN A 399 -19.46 17.86 15.00
C GLN A 399 -18.68 19.13 14.72
N LEU A 400 -17.77 19.10 13.73
CA LEU A 400 -16.90 20.21 13.35
C LEU A 400 -17.12 20.60 11.89
N SER A 401 -17.20 21.90 11.66
CA SER A 401 -17.18 22.49 10.32
C SER A 401 -15.79 22.37 9.67
N ASP A 402 -15.71 22.59 8.37
CA ASP A 402 -14.45 22.60 7.64
C ASP A 402 -13.50 23.68 8.15
N GLN A 403 -14.04 24.83 8.55
CA GLN A 403 -13.27 25.93 9.12
C GLN A 403 -12.68 25.56 10.49
N GLU A 404 -13.47 24.96 11.39
CA GLU A 404 -12.99 24.54 12.70
C GLU A 404 -11.92 23.44 12.61
N ILE A 405 -12.07 22.50 11.66
CA ILE A 405 -11.05 21.47 11.40
C ILE A 405 -9.77 22.10 10.84
N ALA A 406 -9.89 23.03 9.91
CA ALA A 406 -8.73 23.74 9.33
C ALA A 406 -7.97 24.53 10.41
N GLU A 407 -8.69 25.22 11.29
CA GLU A 407 -8.11 26.02 12.39
C GLU A 407 -7.42 25.13 13.44
N VAL A 408 -8.05 24.05 13.89
CA VAL A 408 -7.43 23.16 14.89
C VAL A 408 -6.22 22.42 14.31
N LEU A 409 -6.24 22.08 13.04
CA LEU A 409 -5.07 21.50 12.35
C LEU A 409 -3.96 22.53 12.17
N SER A 410 -4.28 23.76 11.77
CA SER A 410 -3.29 24.83 11.65
C SER A 410 -2.62 25.12 13.00
N TYR A 411 -3.38 25.07 14.09
CA TYR A 411 -2.83 25.17 15.43
C TYR A 411 -1.90 23.98 15.74
N THR A 412 -2.36 22.74 15.66
CA THR A 412 -1.57 21.56 16.03
C THR A 412 -0.35 21.36 15.15
N ARG A 413 -0.41 21.77 13.88
CA ARG A 413 0.72 21.74 12.94
C ARG A 413 1.79 22.81 13.20
N SER A 414 1.50 23.81 14.04
CA SER A 414 2.43 24.87 14.40
C SER A 414 2.75 24.93 15.90
N ALA A 415 2.06 24.14 16.74
CA ALA A 415 2.29 24.06 18.17
C ALA A 415 3.44 23.11 18.54
N TRP A 416 3.96 23.21 19.74
CA TRP A 416 4.95 22.31 20.36
C TRP A 416 6.22 22.09 19.54
N GLY A 417 6.63 23.12 18.78
CA GLY A 417 7.77 23.03 17.86
C GLY A 417 7.45 22.38 16.52
N ASN A 418 6.21 22.00 16.25
CA ASN A 418 5.77 21.61 14.92
C ASN A 418 5.89 22.81 13.96
N HIS A 419 6.22 22.54 12.71
CA HIS A 419 6.45 23.54 11.68
C HIS A 419 5.73 23.21 10.35
N GLY A 420 4.64 22.42 10.44
CA GLY A 420 3.77 22.14 9.31
C GLY A 420 3.00 23.39 8.86
N LYS A 421 2.71 23.47 7.56
CA LYS A 421 1.90 24.58 7.01
C LYS A 421 0.47 24.53 7.55
N GLY A 422 -0.18 25.68 7.64
CA GLY A 422 -1.61 25.79 7.92
C GLY A 422 -2.46 25.02 6.90
N VAL A 423 -3.68 24.71 7.30
CA VAL A 423 -4.66 23.96 6.51
C VAL A 423 -5.79 24.91 6.11
N GLU A 424 -6.18 24.86 4.84
CA GLU A 424 -7.30 25.63 4.31
C GLU A 424 -8.61 24.85 4.44
N ALA A 425 -9.72 25.53 4.76
CA ALA A 425 -11.04 24.92 4.84
C ALA A 425 -11.47 24.21 3.55
N ALA A 426 -11.06 24.72 2.38
CA ALA A 426 -11.32 24.10 1.08
C ALA A 426 -10.67 22.70 0.95
N ALA A 427 -9.50 22.47 1.55
CA ALA A 427 -8.86 21.16 1.55
C ALA A 427 -9.62 20.17 2.45
N VAL A 428 -10.19 20.66 3.55
CA VAL A 428 -11.06 19.86 4.43
C VAL A 428 -12.36 19.49 3.72
N ALA A 429 -13.02 20.48 3.08
CA ALA A 429 -14.25 20.29 2.32
C ALA A 429 -14.06 19.24 1.20
N LYS A 430 -12.94 19.30 0.49
CA LYS A 430 -12.61 18.32 -0.55
C LYS A 430 -12.56 16.91 0.02
N LEU A 431 -11.78 16.67 1.07
CA LEU A 431 -11.66 15.34 1.67
C LEU A 431 -12.96 14.87 2.32
N ARG A 432 -13.79 15.80 2.86
CA ARG A 432 -15.12 15.45 3.38
C ARG A 432 -16.03 14.88 2.30
N ASN A 433 -15.92 15.37 1.08
CA ASN A 433 -16.72 14.89 -0.07
C ASN A 433 -16.15 13.60 -0.66
N ASP A 434 -14.82 13.42 -0.59
CA ASP A 434 -14.13 12.32 -1.26
C ASP A 434 -13.93 11.08 -0.36
N THR A 435 -14.28 11.15 0.94
CA THR A 435 -14.02 10.07 1.91
C THR A 435 -15.20 9.83 2.84
N ASP A 436 -15.26 8.62 3.40
CA ASP A 436 -16.29 8.17 4.33
C ASP A 436 -15.75 7.90 5.74
N PRO A 437 -16.61 7.92 6.77
CA PRO A 437 -16.22 7.57 8.13
C PRO A 437 -15.67 6.15 8.22
N ALA A 438 -14.59 5.98 8.99
CA ALA A 438 -14.06 4.66 9.32
C ALA A 438 -15.09 3.80 10.05
N SER A 439 -15.15 2.51 9.74
CA SER A 439 -16.03 1.56 10.42
C SER A 439 -15.76 1.58 11.94
N PRO A 440 -16.80 1.69 12.78
CA PRO A 440 -16.65 1.55 14.22
C PRO A 440 -16.40 0.09 14.65
N SER A 441 -16.79 -0.86 13.83
CA SER A 441 -16.60 -2.30 14.07
C SER A 441 -15.18 -2.73 13.69
N PRO A 442 -14.55 -3.59 14.48
CA PRO A 442 -13.29 -4.19 14.07
C PRO A 442 -13.49 -5.07 12.85
N ILE A 443 -12.59 -4.94 11.86
CA ILE A 443 -12.60 -5.79 10.66
C ILE A 443 -11.50 -6.83 10.84
N ILE A 444 -11.89 -8.11 10.86
CA ILE A 444 -11.00 -9.26 10.96
C ILE A 444 -11.27 -10.13 9.74
N LEU A 445 -10.28 -10.21 8.86
CA LEU A 445 -10.36 -11.03 7.65
C LEU A 445 -9.70 -12.39 7.90
N GLN A 446 -10.36 -13.44 7.46
CA GLN A 446 -9.86 -14.80 7.56
C GLN A 446 -9.08 -15.21 6.32
N MET A 447 -8.04 -16.02 6.48
CA MET A 447 -7.24 -16.51 5.36
C MET A 447 -7.84 -17.73 4.67
N ARG A 448 -8.71 -18.46 5.34
CA ARG A 448 -9.32 -19.72 4.88
C ARG A 448 -10.57 -20.07 5.69
#